data_81bea4bd9627dc1f8ac13b7f37db7292
#
_entry.id   81bea4bd9627dc1f8ac13b7f37db7292
#
_cell.length_a   1.000
_cell.length_b   1.000
_cell.length_c   1.000
_cell.angle_alpha   90.00
_cell.angle_beta   90.00
_cell.angle_gamma   90.00
#
_symmetry.space_group_name_H-M   'P 1'
#
loop_
_entity.id
_entity.type
_entity.pdbx_description
1 polymer ?
#
loop_
_entity_poly.entity_id
_entity_poly.type
_entity_poly.pdbx_seq_one_letter_code
_entity_poly.pdbx_strand_id
1 'polypeptide(L)'
;MHQTAPMAAGRARNEWEVIAFLAFIGMSVAFGIDATLPAFDEMRPDLGLPPGSNRITLAITVYFLGMAAGQIVYGPVADRFGRAPTLRFGMAIYAIGATGSMLATDFEFLLVSRLVWGLGASAASLMHLTMARDLFTGDRMARVMSTIAAVFLIGPVIAPLVAEGILRVASWRWVYAVGLLLAAAIVSWSIRFGETLDPANRRPLRARPTIDAFRRVVTCRRTVLYASALLFADGAFLIFLGSTQQVFDVIYGRADQFAVLFAASAAVMALGFIGVNPAIGRWGAHRVGLFVLTTAVALAATLLTLTLAAGGTPGFWTWFCLVVASNTFLVLVTPVAMSRALEPLGDVAGTAAGALGLVTLTGASLLAAVVGMRIEASTTPWAVGYLFYGTIALGLLVAAGRTPEPALTTA
;
A
#
# COMPACT_ATOMS: atom_id res chain seq x y z
N MET A 1 32.31 -3.22 -25.46
CA MET A 1 32.72 -4.17 -24.43
C MET A 1 31.90 -3.92 -23.18
N HIS A 2 30.80 -4.66 -22.99
CA HIS A 2 29.99 -4.57 -21.80
C HIS A 2 30.66 -5.37 -20.69
N GLN A 3 31.23 -4.69 -19.72
CA GLN A 3 31.70 -5.30 -18.48
C GLN A 3 30.44 -5.73 -17.68
N THR A 4 30.19 -7.04 -17.66
CA THR A 4 29.32 -7.67 -16.67
C THR A 4 30.00 -7.53 -15.31
N ALA A 5 29.42 -6.69 -14.42
CA ALA A 5 29.86 -6.66 -13.02
C ALA A 5 29.78 -8.09 -12.44
N PRO A 6 30.77 -8.53 -11.65
CA PRO A 6 30.78 -9.86 -11.08
C PRO A 6 29.62 -10.01 -10.11
N MET A 7 28.68 -10.90 -10.43
CA MET A 7 27.67 -11.38 -9.47
C MET A 7 28.44 -11.96 -8.27
N ALA A 8 28.14 -11.45 -7.06
CA ALA A 8 28.64 -12.05 -5.82
C ALA A 8 28.46 -13.58 -5.89
N ALA A 9 29.45 -14.32 -5.44
CA ALA A 9 29.59 -15.77 -5.56
C ALA A 9 28.49 -16.55 -4.81
N GLY A 10 27.28 -16.54 -5.38
CA GLY A 10 26.14 -17.33 -5.00
C GLY A 10 25.56 -17.98 -6.25
N ARG A 11 25.10 -19.22 -6.15
CA ARG A 11 24.46 -20.01 -7.21
C ARG A 11 23.76 -19.12 -8.24
N ALA A 12 24.02 -19.33 -9.54
CA ALA A 12 23.31 -18.66 -10.63
C ALA A 12 21.81 -18.83 -10.41
N ARG A 13 21.15 -17.77 -9.89
CA ARG A 13 19.72 -17.80 -9.60
C ARG A 13 18.95 -17.65 -10.91
N ASN A 14 17.97 -18.51 -11.12
CA ASN A 14 17.06 -18.35 -12.24
C ASN A 14 16.26 -17.03 -12.05
N GLU A 15 16.25 -16.18 -13.07
CA GLU A 15 15.54 -14.88 -13.04
C GLU A 15 14.07 -15.04 -12.64
N TRP A 16 13.41 -16.08 -13.14
CA TRP A 16 12.02 -16.38 -12.79
C TRP A 16 11.85 -16.78 -11.32
N GLU A 17 12.81 -17.49 -10.74
CA GLU A 17 12.80 -17.79 -9.30
C GLU A 17 12.91 -16.52 -8.46
N VAL A 18 13.75 -15.56 -8.88
CA VAL A 18 13.90 -14.26 -8.22
C VAL A 18 12.58 -13.48 -8.30
N ILE A 19 12.02 -13.35 -9.49
CA ILE A 19 10.76 -12.64 -9.71
C ILE A 19 9.64 -13.27 -8.87
N ALA A 20 9.50 -14.59 -8.92
CA ALA A 20 8.48 -15.32 -8.17
C ALA A 20 8.62 -15.11 -6.65
N PHE A 21 9.84 -15.19 -6.12
CA PHE A 21 10.09 -14.97 -4.70
C PHE A 21 9.76 -13.55 -4.27
N LEU A 22 10.24 -12.54 -5.00
CA LEU A 22 10.01 -11.14 -4.67
C LEU A 22 8.52 -10.75 -4.79
N ALA A 23 7.84 -11.27 -5.82
CA ALA A 23 6.41 -11.07 -5.99
C ALA A 23 5.61 -11.75 -4.87
N PHE A 24 6.00 -12.95 -4.44
CA PHE A 24 5.36 -13.67 -3.35
C PHE A 24 5.51 -12.93 -2.01
N ILE A 25 6.69 -12.34 -1.75
CA ILE A 25 6.89 -11.46 -0.59
C ILE A 25 5.93 -10.27 -0.65
N GLY A 26 5.84 -9.58 -1.79
CA GLY A 26 4.91 -8.46 -1.97
C GLY A 26 3.45 -8.85 -1.77
N MET A 27 3.03 -9.99 -2.32
CA MET A 27 1.66 -10.50 -2.20
C MET A 27 1.26 -10.80 -0.75
N SER A 28 2.19 -11.19 0.13
CA SER A 28 1.91 -11.42 1.55
C SER A 28 1.44 -10.14 2.28
N VAL A 29 1.89 -8.97 1.82
CA VAL A 29 1.47 -7.67 2.37
C VAL A 29 0.01 -7.39 2.01
N ALA A 30 -0.36 -7.55 0.73
CA ALA A 30 -1.72 -7.38 0.26
C ALA A 30 -2.66 -8.38 0.96
N PHE A 31 -2.25 -9.64 1.12
CA PHE A 31 -3.03 -10.65 1.83
C PHE A 31 -3.36 -10.21 3.25
N GLY A 32 -2.40 -9.68 4.00
CA GLY A 32 -2.62 -9.20 5.37
C GLY A 32 -3.66 -8.06 5.48
N ILE A 33 -3.94 -7.36 4.38
CA ILE A 33 -4.94 -6.29 4.29
C ILE A 33 -6.27 -6.86 3.80
N ASP A 34 -6.27 -7.37 2.58
CA ASP A 34 -7.48 -7.59 1.78
C ASP A 34 -8.23 -8.86 2.19
N ALA A 35 -7.53 -9.88 2.70
CA ALA A 35 -8.15 -11.11 3.18
C ALA A 35 -9.02 -10.90 4.44
N THR A 36 -8.78 -9.84 5.21
CA THR A 36 -9.57 -9.54 6.41
C THR A 36 -10.96 -8.99 6.06
N LEU A 37 -11.11 -8.33 4.92
CA LEU A 37 -12.32 -7.58 4.57
C LEU A 37 -13.59 -8.45 4.52
N PRO A 38 -13.63 -9.62 3.85
CA PRO A 38 -14.81 -10.47 3.82
C PRO A 38 -15.22 -11.03 5.18
N ALA A 39 -14.29 -11.07 6.15
CA ALA A 39 -14.49 -11.63 7.47
C ALA A 39 -15.16 -10.69 8.47
N PHE A 40 -15.32 -9.40 8.15
CA PHE A 40 -15.79 -8.38 9.09
C PHE A 40 -17.14 -8.70 9.74
N ASP A 41 -18.05 -9.32 9.00
CA ASP A 41 -19.37 -9.66 9.51
C ASP A 41 -19.31 -10.71 10.62
N GLU A 42 -18.52 -11.77 10.39
CA GLU A 42 -18.34 -12.83 11.38
C GLU A 42 -17.50 -12.37 12.58
N MET A 43 -16.60 -11.41 12.35
CA MET A 43 -15.72 -10.89 13.41
C MET A 43 -16.45 -10.00 14.40
N ARG A 44 -17.44 -9.20 13.96
CA ARG A 44 -18.13 -8.24 14.84
C ARG A 44 -18.70 -8.87 16.10
N PRO A 45 -19.58 -9.89 16.02
CA PRO A 45 -20.15 -10.49 17.23
C PRO A 45 -19.10 -11.18 18.10
N ASP A 46 -18.14 -11.87 17.51
CA ASP A 46 -17.07 -12.58 18.23
C ASP A 46 -16.15 -11.63 19.02
N LEU A 47 -16.04 -10.38 18.58
CA LEU A 47 -15.19 -9.36 19.18
C LEU A 47 -15.97 -8.33 20.02
N GLY A 48 -17.24 -8.59 20.31
CA GLY A 48 -18.08 -7.75 21.13
C GLY A 48 -18.49 -6.42 20.46
N LEU A 49 -18.49 -6.35 19.12
CA LEU A 49 -18.93 -5.19 18.36
C LEU A 49 -20.41 -5.33 17.97
N PRO A 50 -21.20 -4.23 18.00
CA PRO A 50 -22.57 -4.23 17.50
C PRO A 50 -22.61 -4.62 16.00
N PRO A 51 -23.71 -5.25 15.54
CA PRO A 51 -23.94 -5.49 14.12
C PRO A 51 -23.81 -4.20 13.30
N GLY A 52 -23.14 -4.26 12.15
CA GLY A 52 -22.93 -3.10 11.29
C GLY A 52 -21.93 -2.06 11.82
N SER A 53 -21.26 -2.30 12.95
CA SER A 53 -20.32 -1.34 13.54
C SER A 53 -19.13 -1.05 12.61
N ASN A 54 -18.89 0.24 12.33
CA ASN A 54 -17.77 0.73 11.55
C ASN A 54 -16.42 0.58 12.28
N ARG A 55 -16.43 0.36 13.61
CA ARG A 55 -15.21 0.22 14.39
C ARG A 55 -14.31 -0.89 13.87
N ILE A 56 -14.88 -1.92 13.26
CA ILE A 56 -14.10 -3.04 12.69
C ILE A 56 -13.09 -2.58 11.62
N THR A 57 -13.37 -1.49 10.90
CA THR A 57 -12.48 -0.93 9.86
C THR A 57 -11.17 -0.39 10.45
N LEU A 58 -11.13 -0.08 11.77
CA LEU A 58 -9.91 0.32 12.47
C LEU A 58 -8.85 -0.79 12.43
N ALA A 59 -9.24 -2.06 12.26
CA ALA A 59 -8.30 -3.16 12.08
C ALA A 59 -7.38 -2.95 10.87
N ILE A 60 -7.90 -2.35 9.80
CA ILE A 60 -7.12 -1.99 8.60
C ILE A 60 -6.25 -0.75 8.87
N THR A 61 -6.84 0.27 9.50
CA THR A 61 -6.10 1.51 9.86
C THR A 61 -4.88 1.19 10.73
N VAL A 62 -5.07 0.39 11.78
CA VAL A 62 -4.00 0.04 12.73
C VAL A 62 -2.92 -0.83 12.07
N TYR A 63 -3.30 -1.71 11.16
CA TYR A 63 -2.32 -2.45 10.35
C TYR A 63 -1.43 -1.51 9.52
N PHE A 64 -2.00 -0.51 8.86
CA PHE A 64 -1.22 0.49 8.11
C PHE A 64 -0.35 1.36 9.01
N LEU A 65 -0.81 1.69 10.22
CA LEU A 65 0.02 2.40 11.21
C LEU A 65 1.23 1.55 11.63
N GLY A 66 1.04 0.25 11.80
CA GLY A 66 2.14 -0.70 12.03
C GLY A 66 3.13 -0.73 10.86
N MET A 67 2.61 -0.79 9.63
CA MET A 67 3.45 -0.73 8.41
C MET A 67 4.23 0.58 8.34
N ALA A 68 3.60 1.71 8.61
CA ALA A 68 4.24 3.01 8.61
C ALA A 68 5.39 3.08 9.62
N ALA A 69 5.17 2.62 10.85
CA ALA A 69 6.21 2.58 11.88
C ALA A 69 7.42 1.72 11.46
N GLY A 70 7.18 0.58 10.81
CA GLY A 70 8.24 -0.30 10.33
C GLY A 70 9.10 0.29 9.22
N GLN A 71 8.59 1.21 8.41
CA GLN A 71 9.33 1.82 7.30
C GLN A 71 10.62 2.51 7.73
N ILE A 72 10.64 3.15 8.89
CA ILE A 72 11.85 3.81 9.43
C ILE A 72 12.87 2.78 9.92
N VAL A 73 12.38 1.69 10.51
CA VAL A 73 13.22 0.71 11.22
C VAL A 73 13.94 -0.22 10.24
N TYR A 74 13.20 -0.79 9.29
CA TYR A 74 13.73 -1.89 8.46
C TYR A 74 14.74 -1.45 7.42
N GLY A 75 14.72 -0.19 6.95
CA GLY A 75 15.74 0.31 6.03
C GLY A 75 17.17 0.23 6.62
N PRO A 76 17.45 0.95 7.71
CA PRO A 76 18.76 0.89 8.39
C PRO A 76 19.13 -0.51 8.90
N VAL A 77 18.15 -1.29 9.40
CA VAL A 77 18.38 -2.67 9.86
C VAL A 77 18.85 -3.55 8.70
N ALA A 78 18.21 -3.44 7.53
CA ALA A 78 18.58 -4.19 6.34
C ALA A 78 19.95 -3.80 5.77
N ASP A 79 20.33 -2.52 5.87
CA ASP A 79 21.64 -2.04 5.45
C ASP A 79 22.77 -2.54 6.37
N ARG A 80 22.46 -2.79 7.64
CA ARG A 80 23.43 -3.26 8.63
C ARG A 80 23.55 -4.77 8.65
N PHE A 81 22.45 -5.48 8.74
CA PHE A 81 22.40 -6.92 9.02
C PHE A 81 22.22 -7.75 7.74
N GLY A 82 21.80 -7.13 6.64
CA GLY A 82 21.48 -7.79 5.38
C GLY A 82 19.98 -7.88 5.13
N ARG A 83 19.63 -8.17 3.88
CA ARG A 83 18.24 -8.21 3.41
C ARG A 83 17.52 -9.46 3.93
N ALA A 84 18.14 -10.62 3.77
CA ALA A 84 17.54 -11.89 4.15
C ALA A 84 17.32 -12.05 5.67
N PRO A 85 18.27 -11.71 6.57
CA PRO A 85 18.02 -11.70 8.02
C PRO A 85 16.92 -10.73 8.42
N THR A 86 16.89 -9.53 7.82
CA THR A 86 15.86 -8.52 8.12
C THR A 86 14.49 -8.99 7.67
N LEU A 87 14.36 -9.60 6.49
CA LEU A 87 13.12 -10.20 6.02
C LEU A 87 12.63 -11.28 6.99
N ARG A 88 13.50 -12.21 7.39
CA ARG A 88 13.16 -13.31 8.31
C ARG A 88 12.70 -12.79 9.68
N PHE A 89 13.40 -11.80 10.21
CA PHE A 89 12.99 -11.15 11.47
C PHE A 89 11.62 -10.47 11.33
N GLY A 90 11.40 -9.72 10.25
CA GLY A 90 10.10 -9.10 9.97
C GLY A 90 8.99 -10.12 9.79
N MET A 91 9.26 -11.25 9.11
CA MET A 91 8.27 -12.33 8.96
C MET A 91 7.97 -13.07 10.28
N ALA A 92 8.92 -13.11 11.22
CA ALA A 92 8.62 -13.60 12.58
C ALA A 92 7.65 -12.66 13.31
N ILE A 93 7.86 -11.34 13.22
CA ILE A 93 6.92 -10.33 13.78
C ILE A 93 5.56 -10.42 13.07
N TYR A 94 5.54 -10.59 11.76
CA TYR A 94 4.33 -10.82 10.95
C TYR A 94 3.56 -12.03 11.47
N ALA A 95 4.25 -13.16 11.70
CA ALA A 95 3.64 -14.38 12.23
C ALA A 95 3.08 -14.18 13.66
N ILE A 96 3.78 -13.45 14.53
CA ILE A 96 3.28 -13.11 15.86
C ILE A 96 1.98 -12.31 15.77
N GLY A 97 1.94 -11.28 14.90
CA GLY A 97 0.73 -10.47 14.69
C GLY A 97 -0.42 -11.27 14.09
N ALA A 98 -0.14 -12.15 13.12
CA ALA A 98 -1.14 -13.04 12.53
C ALA A 98 -1.69 -14.04 13.56
N THR A 99 -0.83 -14.63 14.40
CA THR A 99 -1.24 -15.53 15.49
C THR A 99 -2.11 -14.77 16.51
N GLY A 100 -1.69 -13.58 16.91
CA GLY A 100 -2.48 -12.76 17.83
C GLY A 100 -3.85 -12.41 17.26
N SER A 101 -3.92 -12.05 15.97
CA SER A 101 -5.19 -11.78 15.28
C SER A 101 -6.08 -13.03 15.19
N MET A 102 -5.50 -14.20 14.94
CA MET A 102 -6.21 -15.49 14.92
C MET A 102 -6.79 -15.84 16.28
N LEU A 103 -6.08 -15.53 17.36
CA LEU A 103 -6.46 -15.86 18.73
C LEU A 103 -7.24 -14.73 19.43
N ALA A 104 -7.58 -13.66 18.72
CA ALA A 104 -8.26 -12.52 19.32
C ALA A 104 -9.62 -12.90 19.91
N THR A 105 -9.82 -12.54 21.17
CA THR A 105 -11.04 -12.74 21.96
C THR A 105 -11.87 -11.48 22.10
N ASP A 106 -11.23 -10.32 21.88
CA ASP A 106 -11.82 -9.00 21.96
C ASP A 106 -11.23 -8.06 20.91
N PHE A 107 -11.90 -6.94 20.69
CA PHE A 107 -11.53 -6.00 19.64
C PHE A 107 -10.19 -5.30 19.90
N GLU A 108 -9.90 -4.94 21.12
CA GLU A 108 -8.68 -4.20 21.49
C GLU A 108 -7.44 -5.09 21.28
N PHE A 109 -7.52 -6.36 21.67
CA PHE A 109 -6.45 -7.32 21.43
C PHE A 109 -6.24 -7.56 19.92
N LEU A 110 -7.33 -7.59 19.13
CA LEU A 110 -7.21 -7.62 17.68
C LEU A 110 -6.44 -6.41 17.15
N LEU A 111 -6.75 -5.20 17.61
CA LEU A 111 -6.06 -3.98 17.15
C LEU A 111 -4.56 -4.02 17.46
N VAL A 112 -4.17 -4.43 18.66
CA VAL A 112 -2.75 -4.59 19.03
C VAL A 112 -2.09 -5.63 18.12
N SER A 113 -2.74 -6.75 17.88
CA SER A 113 -2.25 -7.81 16.99
C SER A 113 -2.08 -7.32 15.55
N ARG A 114 -3.02 -6.51 15.06
CA ARG A 114 -2.98 -5.90 13.72
C ARG A 114 -1.83 -4.89 13.59
N LEU A 115 -1.53 -4.12 14.65
CA LEU A 115 -0.37 -3.22 14.69
C LEU A 115 0.94 -4.01 14.54
N VAL A 116 1.08 -5.09 15.32
CA VAL A 116 2.26 -5.97 15.28
C VAL A 116 2.37 -6.64 13.89
N TRP A 117 1.26 -7.10 13.34
CA TRP A 117 1.25 -7.69 12.00
C TRP A 117 1.69 -6.70 10.93
N GLY A 118 1.15 -5.47 10.94
CA GLY A 118 1.56 -4.39 10.04
C GLY A 118 3.04 -4.06 10.16
N LEU A 119 3.57 -4.00 11.39
CA LEU A 119 5.00 -3.81 11.63
C LEU A 119 5.82 -4.89 10.91
N GLY A 120 5.44 -6.16 11.05
CA GLY A 120 6.11 -7.27 10.34
C GLY A 120 5.99 -7.18 8.82
N ALA A 121 4.81 -6.82 8.32
CA ALA A 121 4.53 -6.67 6.88
C ALA A 121 5.36 -5.56 6.21
N SER A 122 5.74 -4.53 6.97
CA SER A 122 6.63 -3.48 6.49
C SER A 122 7.99 -4.01 6.06
N ALA A 123 8.54 -5.03 6.73
CA ALA A 123 9.78 -5.68 6.30
C ALA A 123 9.60 -6.34 4.92
N ALA A 124 8.52 -7.06 4.71
CA ALA A 124 8.19 -7.66 3.41
C ALA A 124 8.04 -6.58 2.32
N SER A 125 7.32 -5.49 2.63
CA SER A 125 7.11 -4.36 1.73
C SER A 125 8.38 -3.64 1.32
N LEU A 126 9.40 -3.56 2.19
CA LEU A 126 10.68 -2.93 1.86
C LEU A 126 11.64 -3.92 1.20
N MET A 127 11.70 -5.17 1.68
CA MET A 127 12.72 -6.11 1.24
C MET A 127 12.54 -6.57 -0.20
N HIS A 128 11.29 -6.77 -0.68
CA HIS A 128 11.09 -7.19 -2.07
C HIS A 128 11.63 -6.13 -3.06
N LEU A 129 11.45 -4.83 -2.79
CA LEU A 129 11.99 -3.75 -3.62
C LEU A 129 13.51 -3.62 -3.51
N THR A 130 14.03 -3.73 -2.28
CA THR A 130 15.46 -3.56 -2.02
C THR A 130 16.27 -4.71 -2.60
N MET A 131 15.82 -5.96 -2.43
CA MET A 131 16.44 -7.13 -3.02
C MET A 131 16.41 -7.09 -4.56
N ALA A 132 15.34 -6.57 -5.16
CA ALA A 132 15.28 -6.35 -6.61
C ALA A 132 16.38 -5.38 -7.07
N ARG A 133 16.60 -4.28 -6.33
CA ARG A 133 17.65 -3.30 -6.62
C ARG A 133 19.06 -3.85 -6.43
N ASP A 134 19.26 -4.74 -5.46
CA ASP A 134 20.56 -5.37 -5.22
C ASP A 134 20.96 -6.36 -6.35
N LEU A 135 19.95 -6.97 -7.02
CA LEU A 135 20.14 -8.03 -8.01
C LEU A 135 20.13 -7.56 -9.47
N PHE A 136 19.46 -6.44 -9.75
CA PHE A 136 19.22 -5.98 -11.13
C PHE A 136 19.58 -4.50 -11.29
N THR A 137 20.05 -4.13 -12.49
CA THR A 137 20.39 -2.75 -12.86
C THR A 137 19.85 -2.40 -14.25
N GLY A 138 19.71 -1.11 -14.55
CA GLY A 138 19.31 -0.61 -15.86
C GLY A 138 17.96 -1.15 -16.36
N ASP A 139 17.85 -1.42 -17.65
CA ASP A 139 16.62 -1.88 -18.30
C ASP A 139 16.12 -3.23 -17.78
N ARG A 140 17.03 -4.08 -17.31
CA ARG A 140 16.67 -5.37 -16.71
C ARG A 140 15.95 -5.16 -15.38
N MET A 141 16.43 -4.23 -14.56
CA MET A 141 15.73 -3.84 -13.33
C MET A 141 14.32 -3.31 -13.62
N ALA A 142 14.16 -2.44 -14.62
CA ALA A 142 12.86 -1.91 -14.97
C ALA A 142 11.86 -3.01 -15.37
N ARG A 143 12.29 -3.99 -16.18
CA ARG A 143 11.46 -5.14 -16.56
C ARG A 143 11.07 -6.02 -15.38
N VAL A 144 12.02 -6.35 -14.52
CA VAL A 144 11.79 -7.17 -13.33
C VAL A 144 10.83 -6.46 -12.38
N MET A 145 11.04 -5.18 -12.11
CA MET A 145 10.16 -4.37 -11.26
C MET A 145 8.73 -4.28 -11.81
N SER A 146 8.58 -4.11 -13.13
CA SER A 146 7.26 -4.12 -13.78
C SER A 146 6.56 -5.48 -13.63
N THR A 147 7.30 -6.58 -13.75
CA THR A 147 6.75 -7.93 -13.58
C THR A 147 6.35 -8.19 -12.12
N ILE A 148 7.18 -7.79 -11.15
CA ILE A 148 6.84 -7.87 -9.71
C ILE A 148 5.59 -7.06 -9.41
N ALA A 149 5.49 -5.84 -9.94
CA ALA A 149 4.32 -4.98 -9.76
C ALA A 149 3.05 -5.61 -10.36
N ALA A 150 3.14 -6.21 -11.55
CA ALA A 150 2.01 -6.91 -12.17
C ALA A 150 1.54 -8.10 -11.32
N VAL A 151 2.47 -8.89 -10.77
CA VAL A 151 2.13 -10.01 -9.88
C VAL A 151 1.59 -9.51 -8.54
N PHE A 152 2.13 -8.41 -8.00
CA PHE A 152 1.60 -7.79 -6.77
C PHE A 152 0.13 -7.41 -6.91
N LEU A 153 -0.29 -6.91 -8.08
CA LEU A 153 -1.69 -6.55 -8.35
C LEU A 153 -2.64 -7.76 -8.34
N ILE A 154 -2.12 -8.99 -8.44
CA ILE A 154 -2.92 -10.21 -8.27
C ILE A 154 -3.29 -10.42 -6.79
N GLY A 155 -2.50 -9.92 -5.86
CA GLY A 155 -2.73 -10.07 -4.41
C GLY A 155 -4.13 -9.61 -3.97
N PRO A 156 -4.52 -8.34 -4.21
CA PRO A 156 -5.87 -7.84 -3.90
C PRO A 156 -7.01 -8.57 -4.62
N VAL A 157 -6.72 -9.26 -5.73
CA VAL A 157 -7.72 -10.10 -6.42
C VAL A 157 -7.89 -11.43 -5.71
N ILE A 158 -6.78 -12.10 -5.35
CA ILE A 158 -6.81 -13.44 -4.79
C ILE A 158 -7.18 -13.41 -3.29
N ALA A 159 -6.70 -12.44 -2.52
CA ALA A 159 -6.83 -12.45 -1.07
C ALA A 159 -8.29 -12.49 -0.58
N PRO A 160 -9.22 -11.65 -1.07
CA PRO A 160 -10.62 -11.73 -0.68
C PRO A 160 -11.30 -13.03 -1.12
N LEU A 161 -10.96 -13.53 -2.33
CA LEU A 161 -11.54 -14.79 -2.84
C LEU A 161 -11.12 -16.02 -2.00
N VAL A 162 -9.84 -16.06 -1.58
CA VAL A 162 -9.33 -17.09 -0.67
C VAL A 162 -10.03 -16.98 0.68
N ALA A 163 -10.17 -15.76 1.22
CA ALA A 163 -10.85 -15.53 2.49
C ALA A 163 -12.32 -15.98 2.42
N GLU A 164 -13.06 -15.58 1.37
CA GLU A 164 -14.44 -16.02 1.17
C GLU A 164 -14.55 -17.55 1.06
N GLY A 165 -13.62 -18.19 0.35
CA GLY A 165 -13.57 -19.65 0.26
C GLY A 165 -13.39 -20.32 1.63
N ILE A 166 -12.56 -19.74 2.51
CA ILE A 166 -12.36 -20.22 3.89
C ILE A 166 -13.62 -20.02 4.72
N LEU A 167 -14.25 -18.84 4.65
CA LEU A 167 -15.44 -18.50 5.43
C LEU A 167 -16.65 -19.40 5.12
N ARG A 168 -16.70 -20.03 3.94
CA ARG A 168 -17.74 -21.02 3.61
C ARG A 168 -17.63 -22.35 4.36
N VAL A 169 -16.44 -22.67 4.89
CA VAL A 169 -16.15 -23.99 5.50
C VAL A 169 -15.52 -23.89 6.88
N ALA A 170 -15.06 -22.70 7.28
CA ALA A 170 -14.33 -22.49 8.52
C ALA A 170 -14.55 -21.07 9.07
N SER A 171 -14.25 -20.83 10.35
CA SER A 171 -14.34 -19.54 11.02
C SER A 171 -13.33 -18.54 10.42
N TRP A 172 -13.61 -17.25 10.56
CA TRP A 172 -12.73 -16.14 10.16
C TRP A 172 -11.29 -16.26 10.71
N ARG A 173 -11.10 -16.94 11.82
CA ARG A 173 -9.77 -17.16 12.41
C ARG A 173 -8.83 -17.90 11.46
N TRP A 174 -9.32 -18.78 10.62
CA TRP A 174 -8.53 -19.52 9.64
C TRP A 174 -8.03 -18.64 8.49
N VAL A 175 -8.67 -17.52 8.22
CA VAL A 175 -8.16 -16.54 7.27
C VAL A 175 -6.79 -16.02 7.73
N TYR A 176 -6.63 -15.79 9.03
CA TYR A 176 -5.33 -15.35 9.59
C TYR A 176 -4.28 -16.47 9.63
N ALA A 177 -4.72 -17.72 9.72
CA ALA A 177 -3.81 -18.87 9.62
C ALA A 177 -3.08 -18.93 8.27
N VAL A 178 -3.72 -18.50 7.18
CA VAL A 178 -3.04 -18.38 5.87
C VAL A 178 -1.86 -17.42 5.95
N GLY A 179 -1.96 -16.33 6.71
CA GLY A 179 -0.85 -15.42 6.98
C GLY A 179 0.36 -16.15 7.59
N LEU A 180 0.13 -17.09 8.51
CA LEU A 180 1.19 -17.93 9.09
C LEU A 180 1.84 -18.84 8.07
N LEU A 181 1.05 -19.44 7.18
CA LEU A 181 1.58 -20.26 6.09
C LEU A 181 2.42 -19.44 5.12
N LEU A 182 1.99 -18.23 4.78
CA LEU A 182 2.75 -17.30 3.95
C LEU A 182 4.08 -16.93 4.62
N ALA A 183 4.05 -16.61 5.92
CA ALA A 183 5.26 -16.28 6.68
C ALA A 183 6.24 -17.46 6.69
N ALA A 184 5.77 -18.66 6.99
CA ALA A 184 6.58 -19.88 6.99
C ALA A 184 7.19 -20.17 5.60
N ALA A 185 6.40 -20.04 4.54
CA ALA A 185 6.84 -20.23 3.17
C ALA A 185 7.92 -19.20 2.77
N ILE A 186 7.73 -17.91 3.08
CA ILE A 186 8.70 -16.85 2.79
C ILE A 186 10.00 -17.09 3.57
N VAL A 187 9.94 -17.42 4.85
CA VAL A 187 11.13 -17.70 5.67
C VAL A 187 11.88 -18.89 5.10
N SER A 188 11.19 -20.01 4.82
CA SER A 188 11.81 -21.23 4.25
C SER A 188 12.45 -20.96 2.89
N TRP A 189 11.77 -20.21 2.02
CA TRP A 189 12.31 -19.83 0.72
C TRP A 189 13.51 -18.87 0.86
N SER A 190 13.44 -17.90 1.78
CA SER A 190 14.52 -16.95 2.07
C SER A 190 15.80 -17.63 2.57
N ILE A 191 15.70 -18.77 3.27
CA ILE A 191 16.87 -19.56 3.70
C ILE A 191 17.59 -20.15 2.47
N ARG A 192 16.82 -20.70 1.53
CA ARG A 192 17.37 -21.24 0.27
C ARG A 192 17.84 -20.13 -0.67
N PHE A 193 17.10 -19.01 -0.72
CA PHE A 193 17.40 -17.88 -1.59
C PHE A 193 18.69 -17.17 -1.19
N GLY A 194 18.97 -17.03 0.11
CA GLY A 194 20.18 -16.44 0.64
C GLY A 194 20.20 -14.91 0.62
N GLU A 195 21.37 -14.34 0.96
CA GLU A 195 21.59 -12.89 1.07
C GLU A 195 21.79 -12.24 -0.31
N THR A 196 21.28 -11.02 -0.48
CA THR A 196 21.47 -10.22 -1.70
C THR A 196 22.38 -9.02 -1.51
N LEU A 197 22.55 -8.55 -0.27
CA LEU A 197 23.46 -7.45 0.05
C LEU A 197 24.90 -7.94 0.03
N ASP A 198 25.74 -7.31 -0.81
CA ASP A 198 27.16 -7.50 -0.77
C ASP A 198 27.73 -7.07 0.62
N PRO A 199 28.53 -7.91 1.30
CA PRO A 199 29.13 -7.55 2.57
C PRO A 199 29.91 -6.23 2.56
N ALA A 200 30.52 -5.87 1.42
CA ALA A 200 31.23 -4.61 1.23
C ALA A 200 30.30 -3.38 1.30
N ASN A 201 29.02 -3.55 0.99
CA ASN A 201 28.02 -2.47 0.99
C ASN A 201 27.28 -2.34 2.34
N ARG A 202 27.64 -3.13 3.35
CA ARG A 202 27.04 -3.00 4.68
C ARG A 202 27.37 -1.67 5.33
N ARG A 203 26.37 -1.02 5.88
CA ARG A 203 26.49 0.29 6.54
C ARG A 203 26.27 0.16 8.04
N PRO A 204 27.02 0.90 8.87
CA PRO A 204 26.75 0.92 10.31
C PRO A 204 25.39 1.56 10.62
N LEU A 205 24.69 1.03 11.62
CA LEU A 205 23.49 1.68 12.16
C LEU A 205 23.86 3.04 12.73
N ARG A 206 23.40 4.10 12.09
CA ARG A 206 23.57 5.46 12.54
C ARG A 206 22.22 6.18 12.47
N ALA A 207 21.79 6.77 13.57
CA ALA A 207 20.53 7.54 13.59
C ALA A 207 20.65 8.85 12.81
N ARG A 208 21.82 9.48 12.77
CA ARG A 208 22.03 10.77 12.09
C ARG A 208 21.61 10.78 10.63
N PRO A 209 22.00 9.83 9.76
CA PRO A 209 21.55 9.86 8.36
C PRO A 209 20.03 9.78 8.22
N THR A 210 19.35 9.03 9.09
CA THR A 210 17.88 8.92 9.08
C THR A 210 17.23 10.24 9.52
N ILE A 211 17.77 10.87 10.57
CA ILE A 211 17.30 12.16 11.06
C ILE A 211 17.54 13.25 10.00
N ASP A 212 18.72 13.26 9.37
CA ASP A 212 19.07 14.22 8.33
C ASP A 212 18.18 14.06 7.08
N ALA A 213 17.90 12.80 6.67
CA ALA A 213 16.96 12.53 5.58
C ALA A 213 15.55 13.01 5.94
N PHE A 214 15.06 12.72 7.15
CA PHE A 214 13.77 13.19 7.63
C PHE A 214 13.71 14.73 7.63
N ARG A 215 14.74 15.40 8.16
CA ARG A 215 14.84 16.86 8.16
C ARG A 215 14.78 17.41 6.74
N ARG A 216 15.52 16.83 5.77
CA ARG A 216 15.47 17.25 4.37
C ARG A 216 14.09 17.04 3.74
N VAL A 217 13.42 15.94 4.04
CA VAL A 217 12.04 15.68 3.58
C VAL A 217 11.11 16.79 4.03
N VAL A 218 11.14 17.19 5.31
CA VAL A 218 10.20 18.20 5.85
C VAL A 218 10.61 19.63 5.53
N THR A 219 11.89 19.90 5.17
CA THR A 219 12.37 21.24 4.83
C THR A 219 12.35 21.54 3.33
N CYS A 220 12.39 20.52 2.47
CA CYS A 220 12.31 20.71 1.02
C CYS A 220 10.87 20.98 0.61
N ARG A 221 10.54 22.23 0.28
CA ARG A 221 9.18 22.65 -0.10
C ARG A 221 8.57 21.81 -1.22
N ARG A 222 9.34 21.45 -2.24
CA ARG A 222 8.87 20.63 -3.36
C ARG A 222 8.51 19.23 -2.89
N THR A 223 9.39 18.61 -2.11
CA THR A 223 9.15 17.29 -1.50
C THR A 223 7.89 17.31 -0.63
N VAL A 224 7.75 18.30 0.25
CA VAL A 224 6.58 18.44 1.13
C VAL A 224 5.28 18.55 0.34
N LEU A 225 5.25 19.36 -0.72
CA LEU A 225 4.03 19.53 -1.54
C LEU A 225 3.63 18.23 -2.25
N TYR A 226 4.58 17.51 -2.89
CA TYR A 226 4.28 16.23 -3.53
C TYR A 226 3.92 15.15 -2.52
N ALA A 227 4.62 15.09 -1.38
CA ALA A 227 4.32 14.14 -0.31
C ALA A 227 2.93 14.40 0.31
N SER A 228 2.57 15.66 0.52
CA SER A 228 1.23 16.01 1.01
C SER A 228 0.14 15.70 -0.02
N ALA A 229 0.39 15.93 -1.31
CA ALA A 229 -0.55 15.53 -2.37
C ALA A 229 -0.76 14.01 -2.36
N LEU A 230 0.32 13.24 -2.22
CA LEU A 230 0.27 11.78 -2.11
C LEU A 230 -0.49 11.34 -0.85
N LEU A 231 -0.23 11.97 0.31
CA LEU A 231 -0.92 11.67 1.57
C LEU A 231 -2.45 11.79 1.43
N PHE A 232 -2.95 12.86 0.80
CA PHE A 232 -4.39 13.04 0.61
C PHE A 232 -4.95 12.08 -0.45
N ALA A 233 -4.23 11.81 -1.54
CA ALA A 233 -4.65 10.84 -2.55
C ALA A 233 -4.71 9.41 -1.97
N ASP A 234 -3.67 9.01 -1.23
CA ASP A 234 -3.64 7.72 -0.54
C ASP A 234 -4.70 7.65 0.57
N GLY A 235 -5.00 8.78 1.25
CA GLY A 235 -6.10 8.86 2.22
C GLY A 235 -7.44 8.51 1.60
N ALA A 236 -7.74 9.04 0.42
CA ALA A 236 -8.93 8.65 -0.34
C ALA A 236 -8.88 7.18 -0.77
N PHE A 237 -7.74 6.68 -1.25
CA PHE A 237 -7.57 5.26 -1.58
C PHE A 237 -7.80 4.34 -0.38
N LEU A 238 -7.32 4.70 0.81
CA LEU A 238 -7.50 3.90 2.00
C LEU A 238 -8.95 3.91 2.53
N ILE A 239 -9.78 4.92 2.20
CA ILE A 239 -11.23 4.85 2.42
C ILE A 239 -11.79 3.66 1.63
N PHE A 240 -11.39 3.50 0.36
CA PHE A 240 -11.80 2.37 -0.47
C PHE A 240 -11.38 1.04 0.17
N LEU A 241 -10.11 0.87 0.51
CA LEU A 241 -9.63 -0.37 1.13
C LEU A 241 -10.33 -0.69 2.45
N GLY A 242 -10.50 0.31 3.32
CA GLY A 242 -11.03 0.07 4.67
C GLY A 242 -12.55 -0.05 4.75
N SER A 243 -13.29 0.57 3.84
CA SER A 243 -14.75 0.74 4.02
C SER A 243 -15.61 0.09 2.93
N THR A 244 -15.03 -0.43 1.84
CA THR A 244 -15.81 -1.01 0.72
C THR A 244 -16.70 -2.16 1.19
N GLN A 245 -16.16 -3.10 1.98
CA GLN A 245 -16.93 -4.23 2.50
C GLN A 245 -18.12 -3.75 3.34
N GLN A 246 -17.89 -2.77 4.22
CA GLN A 246 -18.94 -2.16 5.04
C GLN A 246 -20.09 -1.58 4.20
N VAL A 247 -19.75 -0.89 3.10
CA VAL A 247 -20.77 -0.30 2.21
C VAL A 247 -21.54 -1.39 1.45
N PHE A 248 -20.83 -2.42 0.95
CA PHE A 248 -21.48 -3.56 0.29
C PHE A 248 -22.48 -4.26 1.20
N ASP A 249 -22.06 -4.52 2.43
CA ASP A 249 -22.82 -5.28 3.40
C ASP A 249 -23.95 -4.44 4.01
N VAL A 250 -23.61 -3.36 4.72
CA VAL A 250 -24.57 -2.62 5.57
C VAL A 250 -25.47 -1.70 4.76
N ILE A 251 -24.94 -1.04 3.71
CA ILE A 251 -25.72 -0.05 2.95
C ILE A 251 -26.49 -0.71 1.81
N TYR A 252 -25.85 -1.63 1.09
CA TYR A 252 -26.46 -2.22 -0.11
C TYR A 252 -26.94 -3.67 0.07
N GLY A 253 -26.62 -4.35 1.18
CA GLY A 253 -27.00 -5.74 1.42
C GLY A 253 -26.44 -6.72 0.37
N ARG A 254 -25.21 -6.47 -0.11
CA ARG A 254 -24.55 -7.24 -1.18
C ARG A 254 -23.20 -7.82 -0.75
N ALA A 255 -23.10 -8.27 0.50
CA ALA A 255 -21.86 -8.86 1.03
C ALA A 255 -21.36 -10.04 0.19
N ASP A 256 -22.26 -10.84 -0.38
CA ASP A 256 -22.00 -11.98 -1.25
C ASP A 256 -21.28 -11.63 -2.57
N GLN A 257 -21.42 -10.39 -3.05
CA GLN A 257 -20.78 -9.91 -4.28
C GLN A 257 -19.45 -9.20 -4.03
N PHE A 258 -19.10 -8.94 -2.76
CA PHE A 258 -17.97 -8.13 -2.39
C PHE A 258 -16.65 -8.66 -2.99
N ALA A 259 -16.29 -9.93 -2.75
CA ALA A 259 -14.99 -10.45 -3.16
C ALA A 259 -14.78 -10.39 -4.69
N VAL A 260 -15.82 -10.73 -5.47
CA VAL A 260 -15.75 -10.72 -6.93
C VAL A 260 -15.65 -9.28 -7.47
N LEU A 261 -16.46 -8.35 -6.96
CA LEU A 261 -16.46 -6.97 -7.44
C LEU A 261 -15.23 -6.20 -6.95
N PHE A 262 -14.73 -6.50 -5.74
CA PHE A 262 -13.47 -5.96 -5.26
C PHE A 262 -12.29 -6.43 -6.12
N ALA A 263 -12.25 -7.71 -6.47
CA ALA A 263 -11.27 -8.26 -7.39
C ALA A 263 -11.36 -7.61 -8.79
N ALA A 264 -12.57 -7.38 -9.31
CA ALA A 264 -12.78 -6.67 -10.57
C ALA A 264 -12.26 -5.22 -10.50
N SER A 265 -12.49 -4.52 -9.38
CA SER A 265 -11.97 -3.16 -9.18
C SER A 265 -10.44 -3.12 -9.17
N ALA A 266 -9.79 -4.10 -8.53
CA ALA A 266 -8.33 -4.23 -8.54
C ALA A 266 -7.79 -4.47 -9.97
N ALA A 267 -8.49 -5.27 -10.78
CA ALA A 267 -8.13 -5.47 -12.20
C ALA A 267 -8.24 -4.17 -13.02
N VAL A 268 -9.28 -3.35 -12.79
CA VAL A 268 -9.43 -2.04 -13.44
C VAL A 268 -8.27 -1.10 -13.06
N MET A 269 -7.89 -1.07 -11.77
CA MET A 269 -6.74 -0.28 -11.32
C MET A 269 -5.43 -0.77 -11.97
N ALA A 270 -5.24 -2.08 -12.08
CA ALA A 270 -4.08 -2.67 -12.76
C ALA A 270 -3.97 -2.22 -14.21
N LEU A 271 -5.07 -2.20 -14.96
CA LEU A 271 -5.11 -1.68 -16.33
C LEU A 271 -4.75 -0.18 -16.38
N GLY A 272 -5.20 0.59 -15.39
CA GLY A 272 -4.82 2.00 -15.24
C GLY A 272 -3.29 2.18 -15.10
N PHE A 273 -2.63 1.36 -14.26
CA PHE A 273 -1.18 1.40 -14.10
C PHE A 273 -0.42 1.03 -15.40
N ILE A 274 -0.94 0.09 -16.19
CA ILE A 274 -0.34 -0.24 -17.49
C ILE A 274 -0.40 0.96 -18.44
N GLY A 275 -1.52 1.69 -18.43
CA GLY A 275 -1.72 2.86 -19.32
C GLY A 275 -0.97 4.12 -18.87
N VAL A 276 -0.68 4.30 -17.58
CA VAL A 276 -0.08 5.54 -17.07
C VAL A 276 1.40 5.69 -17.42
N ASN A 277 2.15 4.59 -17.48
CA ASN A 277 3.59 4.63 -17.77
C ASN A 277 3.93 5.19 -19.15
N PRO A 278 3.31 4.75 -20.26
CA PRO A 278 3.47 5.37 -21.58
C PRO A 278 3.05 6.85 -21.59
N ALA A 279 1.99 7.20 -20.88
CA ALA A 279 1.52 8.56 -20.78
C ALA A 279 2.55 9.48 -20.10
N ILE A 280 3.18 9.02 -19.02
CA ILE A 280 4.27 9.74 -18.34
C ILE A 280 5.44 9.96 -19.29
N GLY A 281 5.84 8.96 -20.06
CA GLY A 281 6.92 9.07 -21.04
C GLY A 281 6.62 10.08 -22.14
N ARG A 282 5.35 10.20 -22.58
CA ARG A 282 4.94 11.07 -23.68
C ARG A 282 4.63 12.51 -23.26
N TRP A 283 3.98 12.69 -22.10
CA TRP A 283 3.46 14.02 -21.68
C TRP A 283 4.16 14.58 -20.43
N GLY A 284 5.02 13.79 -19.82
CA GLY A 284 5.72 14.15 -18.58
C GLY A 284 4.88 13.90 -17.32
N ALA A 285 5.59 13.53 -16.24
CA ALA A 285 4.97 13.09 -15.00
C ALA A 285 4.00 14.13 -14.40
N HIS A 286 4.39 15.41 -14.34
CA HIS A 286 3.55 16.44 -13.72
C HIS A 286 2.23 16.67 -14.46
N ARG A 287 2.24 16.72 -15.80
CA ARG A 287 1.01 16.89 -16.60
C ARG A 287 0.07 15.69 -16.45
N VAL A 288 0.63 14.48 -16.45
CA VAL A 288 -0.14 13.26 -16.19
C VAL A 288 -0.74 13.29 -14.79
N GLY A 289 0.02 13.70 -13.77
CA GLY A 289 -0.47 13.86 -12.40
C GLY A 289 -1.64 14.86 -12.31
N LEU A 290 -1.55 16.00 -12.99
CA LEU A 290 -2.66 16.97 -13.06
C LEU A 290 -3.89 16.38 -13.74
N PHE A 291 -3.71 15.69 -14.87
CA PHE A 291 -4.82 15.05 -15.58
C PHE A 291 -5.54 14.02 -14.72
N VAL A 292 -4.79 13.10 -14.08
CA VAL A 292 -5.40 12.04 -13.28
C VAL A 292 -6.13 12.60 -12.05
N LEU A 293 -5.54 13.58 -11.34
CA LEU A 293 -6.22 14.19 -10.19
C LEU A 293 -7.41 15.04 -10.58
N THR A 294 -7.34 15.79 -11.68
CA THR A 294 -8.49 16.56 -12.17
C THR A 294 -9.65 15.64 -12.53
N THR A 295 -9.37 14.53 -13.21
CA THR A 295 -10.37 13.51 -13.55
C THR A 295 -10.95 12.88 -12.27
N ALA A 296 -10.10 12.51 -11.30
CA ALA A 296 -10.55 11.96 -10.02
C ALA A 296 -11.50 12.93 -9.28
N VAL A 297 -11.15 14.21 -9.21
CA VAL A 297 -11.98 15.26 -8.57
C VAL A 297 -13.30 15.44 -9.31
N ALA A 298 -13.30 15.44 -10.64
CA ALA A 298 -14.53 15.54 -11.43
C ALA A 298 -15.46 14.34 -11.18
N LEU A 299 -14.91 13.12 -11.17
CA LEU A 299 -15.68 11.91 -10.84
C LEU A 299 -16.20 11.93 -9.39
N ALA A 300 -15.39 12.39 -8.43
CA ALA A 300 -15.81 12.54 -7.04
C ALA A 300 -16.91 13.59 -6.87
N ALA A 301 -16.86 14.71 -7.60
CA ALA A 301 -17.92 15.71 -7.63
C ALA A 301 -19.22 15.14 -8.21
N THR A 302 -19.14 14.37 -9.30
CA THR A 302 -20.27 13.64 -9.86
C THR A 302 -20.86 12.65 -8.87
N LEU A 303 -20.00 11.87 -8.20
CA LEU A 303 -20.42 10.93 -7.15
C LEU A 303 -21.18 11.66 -6.03
N LEU A 304 -20.62 12.77 -5.52
CA LEU A 304 -21.27 13.54 -4.44
C LEU A 304 -22.61 14.09 -4.90
N THR A 305 -22.69 14.68 -6.09
CA THR A 305 -23.93 15.24 -6.64
C THR A 305 -25.03 14.18 -6.74
N LEU A 306 -24.71 13.01 -7.30
CA LEU A 306 -25.67 11.91 -7.43
C LEU A 306 -26.03 11.29 -6.08
N THR A 307 -25.07 11.23 -5.15
CA THR A 307 -25.32 10.76 -3.78
C THR A 307 -26.30 11.68 -3.05
N LEU A 308 -26.10 12.99 -3.13
CA LEU A 308 -27.01 13.96 -2.50
C LEU A 308 -28.40 13.95 -3.16
N ALA A 309 -28.46 13.88 -4.49
CA ALA A 309 -29.73 13.80 -5.22
C ALA A 309 -30.53 12.53 -4.87
N ALA A 310 -29.84 11.45 -4.50
CA ALA A 310 -30.46 10.18 -4.07
C ALA A 310 -30.67 10.07 -2.55
N GLY A 311 -30.62 11.18 -1.80
CA GLY A 311 -30.81 11.16 -0.35
C GLY A 311 -29.71 10.43 0.44
N GLY A 312 -28.51 10.31 -0.11
CA GLY A 312 -27.35 9.72 0.55
C GLY A 312 -26.99 8.30 0.10
N THR A 313 -27.86 7.62 -0.64
CA THR A 313 -27.67 6.24 -1.12
C THR A 313 -28.06 6.11 -2.59
N PRO A 314 -27.17 6.48 -3.52
CA PRO A 314 -27.42 6.31 -4.95
C PRO A 314 -27.53 4.82 -5.32
N GLY A 315 -28.06 4.51 -6.51
CA GLY A 315 -28.10 3.12 -6.97
C GLY A 315 -26.72 2.46 -6.93
N PHE A 316 -26.68 1.19 -6.50
CA PHE A 316 -25.41 0.43 -6.26
C PHE A 316 -24.42 0.53 -7.43
N TRP A 317 -24.86 0.27 -8.66
CA TRP A 317 -23.97 0.30 -9.81
C TRP A 317 -23.43 1.70 -10.12
N THR A 318 -24.25 2.73 -9.93
CA THR A 318 -23.82 4.13 -10.08
C THR A 318 -22.72 4.47 -9.08
N TRP A 319 -22.95 4.12 -7.79
CA TRP A 319 -21.96 4.30 -6.74
C TRP A 319 -20.68 3.51 -7.05
N PHE A 320 -20.80 2.21 -7.33
CA PHE A 320 -19.65 1.33 -7.52
C PHE A 320 -18.78 1.75 -8.72
N CYS A 321 -19.37 1.99 -9.88
CA CYS A 321 -18.62 2.42 -11.06
C CYS A 321 -17.91 3.75 -10.85
N LEU A 322 -18.55 4.73 -10.23
CA LEU A 322 -17.93 6.03 -9.95
C LEU A 322 -16.83 5.93 -8.89
N VAL A 323 -17.01 5.11 -7.85
CA VAL A 323 -15.99 4.87 -6.84
C VAL A 323 -14.79 4.18 -7.46
N VAL A 324 -14.97 3.10 -8.22
CA VAL A 324 -13.87 2.38 -8.87
C VAL A 324 -13.12 3.27 -9.85
N ALA A 325 -13.83 4.05 -10.67
CA ALA A 325 -13.22 5.00 -11.58
C ALA A 325 -12.43 6.09 -10.84
N SER A 326 -13.04 6.75 -9.85
CA SER A 326 -12.37 7.79 -9.04
C SER A 326 -11.13 7.25 -8.36
N ASN A 327 -11.24 6.07 -7.76
CA ASN A 327 -10.18 5.42 -7.03
C ASN A 327 -9.01 5.01 -7.95
N THR A 328 -9.32 4.52 -9.16
CA THR A 328 -8.31 4.23 -10.18
C THR A 328 -7.49 5.47 -10.49
N PHE A 329 -8.13 6.60 -10.76
CA PHE A 329 -7.41 7.83 -11.04
C PHE A 329 -6.64 8.37 -9.83
N LEU A 330 -7.17 8.26 -8.60
CA LEU A 330 -6.46 8.66 -7.37
C LEU A 330 -5.15 7.89 -7.19
N VAL A 331 -5.18 6.56 -7.35
CA VAL A 331 -4.00 5.71 -7.17
C VAL A 331 -2.92 5.97 -8.22
N LEU A 332 -3.32 6.35 -9.44
CA LEU A 332 -2.36 6.64 -10.52
C LEU A 332 -1.49 7.88 -10.27
N VAL A 333 -1.80 8.71 -9.27
CA VAL A 333 -0.92 9.82 -8.87
C VAL A 333 0.31 9.34 -8.11
N THR A 334 0.27 8.16 -7.48
CA THR A 334 1.34 7.65 -6.61
C THR A 334 2.70 7.59 -7.29
N PRO A 335 2.89 6.96 -8.47
CA PRO A 335 4.20 6.93 -9.12
C PRO A 335 4.70 8.33 -9.52
N VAL A 336 3.78 9.22 -9.90
CA VAL A 336 4.12 10.61 -10.25
C VAL A 336 4.59 11.39 -9.03
N ALA A 337 3.80 11.39 -7.96
CA ALA A 337 4.09 12.16 -6.77
C ALA A 337 5.34 11.64 -6.06
N MET A 338 5.51 10.31 -5.96
CA MET A 338 6.67 9.69 -5.32
C MET A 338 7.97 10.00 -6.06
N SER A 339 7.99 9.87 -7.39
CA SER A 339 9.19 10.18 -8.19
C SER A 339 9.60 11.65 -8.05
N ARG A 340 8.64 12.57 -8.10
CA ARG A 340 8.89 14.01 -7.98
C ARG A 340 9.24 14.46 -6.56
N ALA A 341 8.70 13.79 -5.54
CA ALA A 341 9.04 14.05 -4.14
C ALA A 341 10.48 13.66 -3.81
N LEU A 342 10.99 12.58 -4.43
CA LEU A 342 12.34 12.08 -4.20
C LEU A 342 13.41 12.73 -5.08
N GLU A 343 13.04 13.36 -6.18
CA GLU A 343 13.98 13.99 -7.14
C GLU A 343 14.99 14.94 -6.49
N PRO A 344 14.62 15.84 -5.54
CA PRO A 344 15.59 16.71 -4.87
C PRO A 344 16.48 16.00 -3.83
N LEU A 345 16.23 14.73 -3.53
CA LEU A 345 16.83 13.97 -2.42
C LEU A 345 17.67 12.80 -2.92
N GLY A 346 18.22 12.88 -4.16
CA GLY A 346 18.89 11.78 -4.84
C GLY A 346 19.99 11.09 -4.03
N ASP A 347 20.80 11.85 -3.29
CA ASP A 347 21.89 11.35 -2.43
C ASP A 347 21.40 10.54 -1.21
N VAL A 348 20.16 10.79 -0.75
CA VAL A 348 19.53 10.13 0.41
C VAL A 348 18.19 9.47 0.06
N ALA A 349 17.93 9.24 -1.25
CA ALA A 349 16.62 8.82 -1.76
C ALA A 349 16.05 7.55 -1.07
N GLY A 350 16.88 6.59 -0.70
CA GLY A 350 16.42 5.38 -0.01
C GLY A 350 15.86 5.66 1.39
N THR A 351 16.59 6.41 2.21
CA THR A 351 16.15 6.80 3.56
C THR A 351 15.00 7.79 3.50
N ALA A 352 15.03 8.72 2.53
CA ALA A 352 13.95 9.68 2.30
C ALA A 352 12.65 8.98 1.87
N ALA A 353 12.71 7.92 1.06
CA ALA A 353 11.54 7.14 0.69
C ALA A 353 10.88 6.47 1.91
N GLY A 354 11.67 5.95 2.87
CA GLY A 354 11.14 5.43 4.13
C GLY A 354 10.47 6.52 4.99
N ALA A 355 11.10 7.69 5.09
CA ALA A 355 10.54 8.83 5.81
C ALA A 355 9.24 9.35 5.17
N LEU A 356 9.20 9.43 3.84
CA LEU A 356 7.99 9.77 3.08
C LEU A 356 6.89 8.74 3.32
N GLY A 357 7.22 7.44 3.19
CA GLY A 357 6.28 6.35 3.43
C GLY A 357 5.67 6.39 4.83
N LEU A 358 6.47 6.68 5.87
CA LEU A 358 5.94 6.88 7.22
C LEU A 358 4.90 7.99 7.26
N VAL A 359 5.25 9.18 6.78
CA VAL A 359 4.38 10.37 6.87
C VAL A 359 3.12 10.18 6.03
N THR A 360 3.27 9.72 4.78
CA THR A 360 2.13 9.55 3.87
C THR A 360 1.21 8.45 4.34
N LEU A 361 1.74 7.28 4.72
CA LEU A 361 0.93 6.15 5.13
C LEU A 361 0.24 6.38 6.49
N THR A 362 0.93 7.00 7.46
CA THR A 362 0.32 7.39 8.74
C THR A 362 -0.81 8.39 8.52
N GLY A 363 -0.52 9.49 7.79
CA GLY A 363 -1.52 10.52 7.53
C GLY A 363 -2.72 9.99 6.73
N ALA A 364 -2.45 9.22 5.67
CA ALA A 364 -3.49 8.60 4.85
C ALA A 364 -4.40 7.66 5.66
N SER A 365 -3.81 6.83 6.54
CA SER A 365 -4.57 5.90 7.39
C SER A 365 -5.49 6.64 8.37
N LEU A 366 -5.01 7.72 8.98
CA LEU A 366 -5.81 8.54 9.88
C LEU A 366 -6.93 9.28 9.14
N LEU A 367 -6.65 9.83 7.95
CA LEU A 367 -7.67 10.46 7.10
C LEU A 367 -8.76 9.46 6.70
N ALA A 368 -8.37 8.27 6.29
CA ALA A 368 -9.29 7.20 5.94
C ALA A 368 -10.18 6.78 7.13
N ALA A 369 -9.60 6.66 8.32
CA ALA A 369 -10.32 6.32 9.54
C ALA A 369 -11.38 7.38 9.89
N VAL A 370 -11.05 8.68 9.75
CA VAL A 370 -12.00 9.79 10.02
C VAL A 370 -13.25 9.68 9.14
N VAL A 371 -13.10 9.32 7.88
CA VAL A 371 -14.22 9.13 6.96
C VAL A 371 -14.91 7.79 7.20
N GLY A 372 -14.13 6.71 7.31
CA GLY A 372 -14.66 5.36 7.50
C GLY A 372 -15.56 5.22 8.72
N MET A 373 -15.19 5.84 9.84
CA MET A 373 -16.03 5.84 11.05
C MET A 373 -17.37 6.59 10.91
N ARG A 374 -17.56 7.37 9.84
CA ARG A 374 -18.80 8.10 9.57
C ARG A 374 -19.69 7.44 8.53
N ILE A 375 -19.24 6.34 7.94
CA ILE A 375 -20.03 5.58 6.96
C ILE A 375 -20.94 4.62 7.74
N GLU A 376 -22.17 5.02 8.00
CA GLU A 376 -23.17 4.21 8.71
C GLU A 376 -24.28 3.77 7.77
N ALA A 377 -25.24 4.65 7.52
CA ALA A 377 -26.42 4.38 6.68
C ALA A 377 -26.36 5.10 5.31
N SER A 378 -25.27 5.82 5.02
CA SER A 378 -25.16 6.66 3.82
C SER A 378 -23.73 6.62 3.26
N THR A 379 -23.62 6.69 1.94
CA THR A 379 -22.34 6.86 1.23
C THR A 379 -21.89 8.32 1.13
N THR A 380 -22.64 9.27 1.69
CA THR A 380 -22.28 10.71 1.65
C THR A 380 -20.91 11.00 2.27
N PRO A 381 -20.52 10.46 3.45
CA PRO A 381 -19.19 10.71 4.00
C PRO A 381 -18.06 10.26 3.06
N TRP A 382 -18.26 9.17 2.35
CA TRP A 382 -17.31 8.69 1.34
C TRP A 382 -17.16 9.68 0.19
N ALA A 383 -18.27 10.10 -0.42
CA ALA A 383 -18.26 11.03 -1.56
C ALA A 383 -17.64 12.40 -1.18
N VAL A 384 -17.96 12.90 0.02
CA VAL A 384 -17.35 14.12 0.59
C VAL A 384 -15.84 13.90 0.80
N GLY A 385 -15.42 12.78 1.38
CA GLY A 385 -14.01 12.45 1.60
C GLY A 385 -13.22 12.42 0.30
N TYR A 386 -13.74 11.77 -0.73
CA TYR A 386 -13.10 11.72 -2.05
C TYR A 386 -12.96 13.09 -2.69
N LEU A 387 -14.01 13.88 -2.69
CA LEU A 387 -13.98 15.24 -3.26
C LEU A 387 -13.02 16.15 -2.47
N PHE A 388 -13.11 16.12 -1.15
CA PHE A 388 -12.29 16.98 -0.29
C PHE A 388 -10.80 16.63 -0.39
N TYR A 389 -10.46 15.35 -0.22
CA TYR A 389 -9.06 14.90 -0.30
C TYR A 389 -8.50 15.03 -1.71
N GLY A 390 -9.26 14.67 -2.72
CA GLY A 390 -8.86 14.84 -4.12
C GLY A 390 -8.60 16.30 -4.48
N THR A 391 -9.45 17.24 -4.03
CA THR A 391 -9.30 18.68 -4.28
C THR A 391 -8.04 19.23 -3.60
N ILE A 392 -7.77 18.83 -2.34
CA ILE A 392 -6.55 19.24 -1.64
C ILE A 392 -5.31 18.67 -2.36
N ALA A 393 -5.33 17.37 -2.73
CA ALA A 393 -4.25 16.74 -3.47
C ALA A 393 -3.96 17.46 -4.79
N LEU A 394 -5.01 17.82 -5.54
CA LEU A 394 -4.88 18.57 -6.79
C LEU A 394 -4.28 19.98 -6.55
N GLY A 395 -4.76 20.72 -5.57
CA GLY A 395 -4.24 22.03 -5.20
C GLY A 395 -2.76 21.99 -4.82
N LEU A 396 -2.36 20.98 -4.04
CA LEU A 396 -0.96 20.76 -3.64
C LEU A 396 -0.08 20.39 -4.85
N LEU A 397 -0.60 19.55 -5.77
CA LEU A 397 0.13 19.18 -6.99
C LEU A 397 0.32 20.41 -7.91
N VAL A 398 -0.69 21.25 -8.06
CA VAL A 398 -0.59 22.53 -8.81
C VAL A 398 0.45 23.45 -8.17
N ALA A 399 0.42 23.58 -6.83
CA ALA A 399 1.40 24.39 -6.09
C ALA A 399 2.82 23.85 -6.25
N ALA A 400 2.99 22.51 -6.25
CA ALA A 400 4.28 21.84 -6.45
C ALA A 400 4.88 22.14 -7.84
N GLY A 401 4.05 22.19 -8.88
CA GLY A 401 4.50 22.52 -10.24
C GLY A 401 4.99 23.96 -10.43
N ARG A 402 4.63 24.88 -9.51
CA ARG A 402 5.10 26.26 -9.50
C ARG A 402 6.42 26.46 -8.74
N THR A 403 6.92 25.43 -8.07
CA THR A 403 8.23 25.52 -7.40
C THR A 403 9.36 25.40 -8.41
N PRO A 404 10.39 26.28 -8.36
CA PRO A 404 11.53 26.19 -9.26
C PRO A 404 12.18 24.80 -9.21
N GLU A 405 12.64 24.30 -10.36
CA GLU A 405 13.47 23.09 -10.37
C GLU A 405 14.77 23.37 -9.61
N PRO A 406 15.19 22.46 -8.72
CA PRO A 406 16.50 22.61 -8.10
C PRO A 406 17.54 22.64 -9.21
N ALA A 407 18.43 23.64 -9.18
CA ALA A 407 19.58 23.70 -10.09
C ALA A 407 20.33 22.36 -9.92
N LEU A 408 20.42 21.57 -11.00
CA LEU A 408 21.28 20.39 -11.02
C LEU A 408 22.70 20.88 -10.75
N THR A 409 23.19 20.69 -9.54
CA THR A 409 24.61 20.83 -9.24
C THR A 409 25.34 19.75 -10.03
N THR A 410 25.79 20.10 -11.24
CA THR A 410 26.79 19.33 -11.97
C THR A 410 28.05 19.32 -11.13
N ALA A 411 28.30 18.21 -10.44
CA ALA A 411 29.58 17.87 -9.84
C ALA A 411 30.18 16.68 -10.57
#